data_d0c625086de4fca7a57c16cb584bb578
#
_entry.id   d0c625086de4fca7a57c16cb584bb578
#
_cell.length_a   1.000
_cell.length_b   1.000
_cell.length_c   1.000
_cell.angle_alpha   90.00
_cell.angle_beta   90.00
_cell.angle_gamma   90.00
#
_symmetry.space_group_name_H-M   'P 1'
#
loop_
_entity.id
_entity.type
_entity.pdbx_description
1 polymer ?
#
loop_
_entity_poly.entity_id
_entity_poly.type
_entity_poly.pdbx_seq_one_letter_code
_entity_poly.pdbx_strand_id
1 'polypeptide(L)'
;MDPRIALAWLLACLALIVAATGPAWLGRGVYRGRDARGLELLKDWLSPEQLTCYDQYKYFEVIGSDSARVYRIHHGTQTNVEQLDSIGKPVCRWCFVPEGNLAAGDVMLAQKIALETNERSALAVANRL
;
A
#
# COMPACT_ATOMS: atom_id res chain seq x y z
N MET A 1 -16.46 28.76 -46.24
CA MET A 1 -16.39 27.46 -45.61
C MET A 1 -17.80 27.03 -45.17
N ASP A 2 -18.26 25.93 -45.66
CA ASP A 2 -19.62 25.46 -45.34
C ASP A 2 -19.74 25.17 -43.84
N PRO A 3 -20.71 25.74 -43.11
CA PRO A 3 -20.87 25.53 -41.67
C PRO A 3 -21.06 24.06 -41.28
N ARG A 4 -21.56 23.25 -42.22
CA ARG A 4 -21.71 21.79 -42.01
C ARG A 4 -20.37 21.05 -41.94
N ILE A 5 -19.37 21.51 -42.71
CA ILE A 5 -18.03 20.96 -42.75
C ILE A 5 -17.29 21.35 -41.45
N ALA A 6 -17.44 22.59 -41.01
CA ALA A 6 -16.85 23.07 -39.76
C ALA A 6 -17.38 22.29 -38.53
N LEU A 7 -18.68 22.01 -38.50
CA LEU A 7 -19.31 21.22 -37.43
C LEU A 7 -18.81 19.77 -37.41
N ALA A 8 -18.63 19.15 -38.57
CA ALA A 8 -18.11 17.80 -38.68
C ALA A 8 -16.66 17.68 -38.18
N TRP A 9 -15.82 18.67 -38.47
CA TRP A 9 -14.44 18.72 -37.95
C TRP A 9 -14.38 18.92 -36.42
N LEU A 10 -15.27 19.76 -35.87
CA LEU A 10 -15.38 19.96 -34.43
C LEU A 10 -15.80 18.68 -33.71
N LEU A 11 -16.77 17.95 -34.21
CA LEU A 11 -17.24 16.68 -33.65
C LEU A 11 -16.17 15.59 -33.76
N ALA A 12 -15.42 15.51 -34.84
CA ALA A 12 -14.32 14.56 -35.00
C ALA A 12 -13.17 14.87 -34.04
N CYS A 13 -12.82 16.13 -33.82
CA CYS A 13 -11.81 16.52 -32.83
C CYS A 13 -12.26 16.21 -31.40
N LEU A 14 -13.54 16.44 -31.08
CA LEU A 14 -14.10 16.09 -29.77
C LEU A 14 -14.07 14.59 -29.49
N ALA A 15 -14.40 13.78 -30.50
CA ALA A 15 -14.34 12.32 -30.41
C ALA A 15 -12.91 11.80 -30.19
N LEU A 16 -11.91 12.40 -30.81
CA LEU A 16 -10.50 12.06 -30.63
C LEU A 16 -9.98 12.43 -29.23
N ILE A 17 -10.42 13.57 -28.70
CA ILE A 17 -10.06 13.98 -27.34
C ILE A 17 -10.65 13.02 -26.28
N VAL A 18 -11.90 12.63 -26.45
CA VAL A 18 -12.57 11.67 -25.54
C VAL A 18 -11.91 10.29 -25.61
N ALA A 19 -11.54 9.82 -26.81
CA ALA A 19 -10.85 8.55 -26.99
C ALA A 19 -9.43 8.55 -26.39
N ALA A 20 -8.73 9.68 -26.41
CA ALA A 20 -7.39 9.80 -25.85
C ALA A 20 -7.36 9.91 -24.31
N THR A 21 -8.43 10.41 -23.70
CA THR A 21 -8.50 10.63 -22.24
C THR A 21 -9.32 9.59 -21.47
N GLY A 22 -10.16 8.82 -22.17
CA GLY A 22 -11.12 7.91 -21.54
C GLY A 22 -10.54 6.80 -20.65
N PRO A 23 -9.58 5.97 -21.11
CA PRO A 23 -9.12 4.83 -20.32
C PRO A 23 -8.23 5.20 -19.12
N ALA A 24 -7.47 6.28 -19.20
CA ALA A 24 -6.56 6.71 -18.14
C ALA A 24 -7.29 7.28 -16.90
N TRP A 25 -8.45 7.87 -17.11
CA TRP A 25 -9.27 8.44 -16.03
C TRP A 25 -9.93 7.36 -15.17
N LEU A 26 -10.48 6.36 -15.81
CA LEU A 26 -11.17 5.27 -15.13
C LEU A 26 -10.20 4.41 -14.31
N GLY A 27 -8.98 4.15 -14.81
CA GLY A 27 -7.96 3.41 -14.11
C GLY A 27 -7.51 4.09 -12.81
N ARG A 28 -7.25 5.39 -12.84
CA ARG A 28 -6.79 6.15 -11.66
C ARG A 28 -7.83 6.21 -10.53
N GLY A 29 -9.11 6.31 -10.87
CA GLY A 29 -10.18 6.32 -9.87
C GLY A 29 -10.34 4.98 -9.14
N VAL A 30 -10.19 3.87 -9.85
CA VAL A 30 -10.27 2.53 -9.27
C VAL A 30 -9.08 2.24 -8.34
N TYR A 31 -7.86 2.62 -8.74
CA TYR A 31 -6.66 2.45 -7.91
C TYR A 31 -6.75 3.29 -6.63
N ARG A 32 -7.14 4.56 -6.72
CA ARG A 32 -7.34 5.42 -5.54
C ARG A 32 -8.38 4.86 -4.57
N GLY A 33 -9.48 4.30 -5.08
CA GLY A 33 -10.51 3.70 -4.25
C GLY A 33 -10.03 2.45 -3.51
N ARG A 34 -9.21 1.61 -4.15
CA ARG A 34 -8.60 0.42 -3.52
C ARG A 34 -7.60 0.79 -2.44
N ASP A 35 -6.71 1.73 -2.71
CA ASP A 35 -5.71 2.20 -1.76
C ASP A 35 -6.36 2.83 -0.53
N ALA A 36 -7.39 3.64 -0.72
CA ALA A 36 -8.15 4.24 0.37
C ALA A 36 -8.84 3.18 1.25
N ARG A 37 -9.50 2.18 0.64
CA ARG A 37 -10.14 1.08 1.37
C ARG A 37 -9.15 0.22 2.14
N GLY A 38 -8.01 -0.09 1.53
CA GLY A 38 -6.93 -0.83 2.19
C GLY A 38 -6.40 -0.10 3.42
N LEU A 39 -6.24 1.22 3.34
CA LEU A 39 -5.83 2.04 4.47
C LEU A 39 -6.90 2.15 5.56
N GLU A 40 -8.16 2.27 5.21
CA GLU A 40 -9.27 2.25 6.17
C GLU A 40 -9.29 0.93 6.93
N LEU A 41 -9.22 -0.20 6.22
CA LEU A 41 -9.17 -1.52 6.83
C LEU A 41 -7.96 -1.68 7.76
N LEU A 42 -6.77 -1.26 7.31
CA LEU A 42 -5.58 -1.28 8.17
C LEU A 42 -5.83 -0.51 9.47
N LYS A 43 -6.32 0.72 9.38
CA LYS A 43 -6.56 1.57 10.54
C LYS A 43 -7.55 0.99 11.53
N ASP A 44 -8.56 0.26 11.06
CA ASP A 44 -9.54 -0.43 11.91
C ASP A 44 -8.90 -1.56 12.73
N TRP A 45 -7.79 -2.11 12.27
CA TRP A 45 -7.05 -3.21 12.92
C TRP A 45 -5.85 -2.76 13.75
N LEU A 46 -5.50 -1.48 13.70
CA LEU A 46 -4.42 -0.94 14.53
C LEU A 46 -4.92 -0.66 15.96
N SER A 47 -4.06 -0.91 16.95
CA SER A 47 -4.31 -0.42 18.32
C SER A 47 -4.33 1.11 18.34
N PRO A 48 -4.89 1.75 19.37
CA PRO A 48 -4.87 3.21 19.48
C PRO A 48 -3.46 3.81 19.40
N GLU A 49 -2.48 3.16 20.01
CA GLU A 49 -1.06 3.57 19.99
C GLU A 49 -0.45 3.40 18.59
N GLN A 50 -0.72 2.28 17.94
CA GLN A 50 -0.26 2.02 16.57
C GLN A 50 -0.88 3.02 15.59
N LEU A 51 -2.17 3.31 15.73
CA LEU A 51 -2.88 4.28 14.88
C LEU A 51 -2.30 5.68 15.03
N THR A 52 -2.08 6.15 16.25
CA THR A 52 -1.47 7.45 16.53
C THR A 52 -0.08 7.55 15.90
N CYS A 53 0.75 6.51 16.06
CA CYS A 53 2.08 6.44 15.48
C CYS A 53 2.01 6.46 13.94
N TYR A 54 1.11 5.68 13.35
CA TYR A 54 0.95 5.62 11.91
C TYR A 54 0.46 6.94 11.30
N ASP A 55 -0.50 7.59 11.93
CA ASP A 55 -1.01 8.88 11.45
C ASP A 55 0.08 9.96 11.48
N GLN A 56 0.95 9.95 12.50
CA GLN A 56 2.02 10.92 12.67
C GLN A 56 3.26 10.62 11.83
N TYR A 57 3.71 9.37 11.79
CA TYR A 57 5.03 8.98 11.25
C TYR A 57 4.96 8.07 10.02
N LYS A 58 3.79 7.57 9.65
CA LYS A 58 3.59 6.61 8.56
C LYS A 58 4.29 5.27 8.77
N TYR A 59 4.42 4.87 10.03
CA TYR A 59 4.79 3.52 10.45
C TYR A 59 4.07 3.16 11.75
N PHE A 60 4.03 1.88 12.06
CA PHE A 60 3.63 1.36 13.37
C PHE A 60 4.51 0.16 13.74
N GLU A 61 4.50 -0.20 15.02
CA GLU A 61 5.31 -1.30 15.53
C GLU A 61 4.44 -2.47 15.95
N VAL A 62 4.96 -3.68 15.74
CA VAL A 62 4.35 -4.94 16.14
C VAL A 62 5.36 -5.79 16.92
N ILE A 63 4.86 -6.68 17.76
CA ILE A 63 5.68 -7.61 18.53
C ILE A 63 5.57 -8.99 17.90
N GLY A 64 6.70 -9.59 17.55
CA GLY A 64 6.75 -10.92 16.97
C GLY A 64 6.25 -12.00 17.96
N SER A 65 5.42 -12.91 17.44
CA SER A 65 4.75 -13.93 18.26
C SER A 65 5.68 -14.97 18.87
N ASP A 66 6.81 -15.25 18.21
CA ASP A 66 7.75 -16.29 18.64
C ASP A 66 8.94 -15.75 19.44
N SER A 67 9.47 -14.60 19.07
CA SER A 67 10.71 -14.04 19.62
C SER A 67 10.53 -12.84 20.54
N ALA A 68 9.34 -12.26 20.59
CA ALA A 68 9.05 -10.97 21.21
C ALA A 68 9.88 -9.80 20.66
N ARG A 69 10.49 -9.95 19.48
CA ARG A 69 11.19 -8.87 18.80
C ARG A 69 10.21 -7.84 18.30
N VAL A 70 10.64 -6.59 18.25
CA VAL A 70 9.83 -5.50 17.71
C VAL A 70 10.15 -5.31 16.22
N TYR A 71 9.12 -5.22 15.42
CA TYR A 71 9.19 -4.92 14.00
C TYR A 71 8.47 -3.61 13.73
N ARG A 72 9.10 -2.75 12.96
CA ARG A 72 8.50 -1.49 12.49
C ARG A 72 8.06 -1.65 11.05
N ILE A 73 6.76 -1.49 10.81
CA ILE A 73 6.17 -1.59 9.48
C ILE A 73 5.93 -0.18 8.95
N HIS A 74 6.71 0.21 7.95
CA HIS A 74 6.56 1.49 7.25
C HIS A 74 5.48 1.40 6.19
N HIS A 75 4.93 2.56 5.83
CA HIS A 75 4.00 2.65 4.70
C HIS A 75 4.67 2.16 3.43
N GLY A 76 4.09 1.16 2.79
CA GLY A 76 4.63 0.57 1.57
C GLY A 76 4.23 -0.89 1.38
N THR A 77 4.78 -1.51 0.33
CA THR A 77 4.47 -2.89 -0.07
C THR A 77 5.69 -3.81 -0.08
N GLN A 78 6.89 -3.25 -0.14
CA GLN A 78 8.15 -4.01 -0.22
C GLN A 78 9.24 -3.35 0.60
N THR A 79 10.11 -4.15 1.20
CA THR A 79 11.26 -3.67 2.01
C THR A 79 10.86 -2.68 3.10
N ASN A 80 9.62 -2.79 3.57
CA ASN A 80 8.99 -1.85 4.48
C ASN A 80 8.96 -2.31 5.94
N VAL A 81 9.55 -3.47 6.26
CA VAL A 81 9.60 -4.02 7.62
C VAL A 81 11.02 -3.96 8.15
N GLU A 82 11.23 -3.27 9.27
CA GLU A 82 12.49 -3.21 10.00
C GLU A 82 12.39 -4.02 11.27
N GLN A 83 13.40 -4.84 11.54
CA GLN A 83 13.58 -5.46 12.86
C GLN A 83 14.38 -4.53 13.75
N LEU A 84 13.89 -4.28 14.95
CA LEU A 84 14.52 -3.41 15.92
C LEU A 84 15.27 -4.21 17.01
N ASP A 85 16.30 -3.61 17.57
CA ASP A 85 16.96 -4.12 18.78
C ASP A 85 16.22 -3.68 20.06
N SER A 86 16.78 -4.01 21.21
CA SER A 86 16.19 -3.71 22.52
C SER A 86 16.09 -2.22 22.86
N ILE A 87 16.80 -1.36 22.12
CA ILE A 87 16.78 0.10 22.28
C ILE A 87 16.01 0.81 21.15
N GLY A 88 15.34 0.05 20.28
CA GLY A 88 14.54 0.59 19.19
C GLY A 88 15.33 0.95 17.94
N LYS A 89 16.56 0.45 17.78
CA LYS A 89 17.42 0.73 16.62
C LYS A 89 17.25 -0.35 15.55
N PRO A 90 17.10 0.01 14.26
CA PRO A 90 17.03 -0.99 13.19
C PRO A 90 18.30 -1.82 13.08
N VAL A 91 18.15 -3.15 13.05
CA VAL A 91 19.26 -4.11 12.88
C VAL A 91 19.26 -4.79 11.52
N CYS A 92 18.10 -4.94 10.91
CA CYS A 92 17.96 -5.44 9.54
C CYS A 92 16.58 -5.08 8.98
N ARG A 93 16.44 -5.23 7.66
CA ARG A 93 15.16 -5.09 6.95
C ARG A 93 14.70 -6.42 6.41
N TRP A 94 13.38 -6.56 6.31
CA TRP A 94 12.74 -7.70 5.71
C TRP A 94 11.93 -7.28 4.50
N CYS A 95 12.12 -7.96 3.39
CA CYS A 95 11.37 -7.77 2.17
C CYS A 95 10.37 -8.92 2.00
N PHE A 96 9.10 -8.63 2.18
CA PHE A 96 8.01 -9.50 1.79
C PHE A 96 7.60 -9.12 0.38
N VAL A 97 7.63 -10.08 -0.54
CA VAL A 97 7.25 -9.85 -1.93
C VAL A 97 5.81 -10.33 -2.10
N PRO A 98 4.81 -9.44 -2.05
CA PRO A 98 3.42 -9.83 -2.26
C PRO A 98 3.21 -10.20 -3.73
N GLU A 99 2.35 -11.17 -3.97
CA GLU A 99 1.91 -11.51 -5.32
C GLU A 99 0.87 -10.50 -5.81
N GLY A 100 1.06 -9.99 -7.02
CA GLY A 100 0.15 -9.07 -7.67
C GLY A 100 0.31 -7.61 -7.23
N ASN A 101 -0.57 -6.76 -7.72
CA ASN A 101 -0.60 -5.33 -7.41
C ASN A 101 -1.60 -5.06 -6.27
N LEU A 102 -1.14 -5.22 -5.04
CA LEU A 102 -1.94 -5.03 -3.84
C LEU A 102 -1.84 -3.59 -3.30
N ALA A 103 -2.90 -3.14 -2.63
CA ALA A 103 -2.90 -1.88 -1.91
C ALA A 103 -1.96 -1.93 -0.71
N ALA A 104 -1.26 -0.83 -0.42
CA ALA A 104 -0.30 -0.77 0.68
C ALA A 104 -0.95 -1.13 2.03
N GLY A 105 -2.16 -0.67 2.30
CA GLY A 105 -2.89 -0.99 3.53
C GLY A 105 -3.13 -2.48 3.71
N ASP A 106 -3.50 -3.19 2.64
CA ASP A 106 -3.74 -4.64 2.67
C ASP A 106 -2.44 -5.41 2.95
N VAL A 107 -1.34 -5.01 2.31
CA VAL A 107 -0.02 -5.62 2.53
C VAL A 107 0.46 -5.40 3.96
N MET A 108 0.36 -4.18 4.47
CA MET A 108 0.78 -3.84 5.83
C MET A 108 -0.06 -4.55 6.89
N LEU A 109 -1.36 -4.71 6.66
CA LEU A 109 -2.24 -5.49 7.54
C LEU A 109 -1.86 -6.97 7.55
N ALA A 110 -1.59 -7.55 6.37
CA ALA A 110 -1.13 -8.93 6.28
C ALA A 110 0.21 -9.14 6.99
N GLN A 111 1.16 -8.21 6.86
CA GLN A 111 2.44 -8.23 7.58
C GLN A 111 2.25 -8.17 9.10
N LYS A 112 1.37 -7.26 9.57
CA LYS A 112 1.02 -7.17 10.99
C LYS A 112 0.48 -8.49 11.52
N ILE A 113 -0.54 -9.05 10.89
CA ILE A 113 -1.16 -10.31 11.31
C ILE A 113 -0.14 -11.45 11.30
N ALA A 114 0.64 -11.57 10.24
CA ALA A 114 1.63 -12.64 10.11
C ALA A 114 2.70 -12.59 11.20
N LEU A 115 3.26 -11.41 11.50
CA LEU A 115 4.29 -11.24 12.53
C LEU A 115 3.74 -11.42 13.94
N GLU A 116 2.52 -10.95 14.21
CA GLU A 116 1.89 -11.06 15.53
C GLU A 116 1.32 -12.46 15.83
N THR A 117 1.07 -13.29 14.82
CA THR A 117 0.44 -14.61 14.99
C THR A 117 1.32 -15.79 14.58
N ASN A 118 2.22 -15.61 13.63
CA ASN A 118 3.07 -16.68 13.09
C ASN A 118 4.41 -16.13 12.54
N GLU A 119 5.16 -15.48 13.41
CA GLU A 119 6.41 -14.79 13.08
C GLU A 119 7.39 -15.68 12.34
N ARG A 120 7.62 -16.90 12.80
CA ARG A 120 8.59 -17.83 12.20
C ARG A 120 8.25 -18.14 10.74
N SER A 121 7.00 -18.44 10.44
CA SER A 121 6.56 -18.73 9.08
C SER A 121 6.58 -17.48 8.20
N ALA A 122 6.24 -16.32 8.75
CA ALA A 122 6.32 -15.05 8.04
C ALA A 122 7.76 -14.74 7.60
N LEU A 123 8.72 -14.87 8.51
CA LEU A 123 10.14 -14.61 8.20
C LEU A 123 10.75 -15.66 7.28
N ALA A 124 10.25 -16.89 7.28
CA ALA A 124 10.74 -17.96 6.39
C ALA A 124 10.50 -17.68 4.90
N VAL A 125 9.47 -16.88 4.56
CA VAL A 125 9.15 -16.50 3.18
C VAL A 125 9.64 -15.09 2.81
N ALA A 126 10.19 -14.35 3.75
CA ALA A 126 10.73 -13.02 3.54
C ALA A 126 12.23 -13.06 3.21
N ASN A 127 12.70 -12.06 2.47
CA ASN A 127 14.13 -11.88 2.22
C ASN A 127 14.71 -10.91 3.25
N ARG A 128 15.80 -11.32 3.88
CA ARG A 128 16.54 -10.47 4.83
C ARG A 128 17.55 -9.61 4.08
N LEU A 129 17.56 -8.32 4.40
CA LEU A 129 18.47 -7.30 3.84
C LEU A 129 19.34 -6.68 4.94
#